data_88acd733425a205ff54bd365a92ab27f
#
_entry.id   88acd733425a205ff54bd365a92ab27f
#
_cell.length_a   1.000
_cell.length_b   1.000
_cell.length_c   1.000
_cell.angle_alpha   90.00
_cell.angle_beta   90.00
_cell.angle_gamma   90.00
#
_symmetry.space_group_name_H-M   'P 1'
#
loop_
_entity.id
_entity.type
_entity.pdbx_description
1 polymer ?
#
loop_
_entity_poly.entity_id
_entity_poly.type
_entity_poly.pdbx_seq_one_letter_code
_entity_poly.pdbx_strand_id
1 'polypeptide(L)'
;VDYNMGTVTITNQSIIDSGTNISVSLENQSMFSTQRKTLLGLDMNYQFNKDFNVGATLMHFSEKPLTEKVDIGNELINNTIWGLNFSYNKNFMWLTNWLNAIPTVNATAPSTISMQGEFAQLIPHKKKTGTNAGSSYLDDFETSQNTIDIRSPYSWFLASTPNDPNGGLFPEAALSDNVDYGKNRALLAWYYIDRMFTQKNSSLCPAYIKNDKEQLSSPYVREVTTREIWPNRELNYGEASAIQTLNLSFYPAERGPYNLDHTNIDANFNLLNPEKRWGGIMRKLDNTNFETSNIEYIQFWMMDPFSVEGDTNEGGDLYFNLGEVSEDILKDGYKSYENGLPADGSTRGTRETVWGRVPTETSLTYAFDNTSGARRNQDVGLNGLSTEQEFEFTTYKEYLGNLRAVLSPEKIAEMEACLLYTSPSPRDR
;
A
#
# COMPACT_ATOMS: atom_id res chain seq x y z
N VAL A 1 12.07 46.62 -2.06
CA VAL A 1 11.09 45.68 -1.48
C VAL A 1 11.71 45.08 -0.24
N ASP A 2 11.03 45.18 0.88
CA ASP A 2 11.40 44.49 2.10
C ASP A 2 10.45 43.28 2.27
N TYR A 3 11.00 42.09 2.05
CA TYR A 3 10.24 40.85 2.10
C TYR A 3 9.86 40.43 3.54
N ASN A 4 10.62 40.90 4.54
CA ASN A 4 10.34 40.57 5.94
C ASN A 4 9.20 41.43 6.51
N MET A 5 9.14 42.69 6.10
CA MET A 5 8.13 43.64 6.54
C MET A 5 6.95 43.74 5.58
N GLY A 6 7.03 43.08 4.42
CA GLY A 6 5.99 43.15 3.38
C GLY A 6 5.79 44.57 2.81
N THR A 7 6.86 45.38 2.77
CA THR A 7 6.75 46.77 2.33
C THR A 7 7.44 47.00 0.99
N VAL A 8 6.81 47.75 0.11
CA VAL A 8 7.36 48.22 -1.16
C VAL A 8 7.55 49.71 -1.09
N THR A 9 8.80 50.19 -1.17
CA THR A 9 9.12 51.60 -1.17
C THR A 9 9.49 52.02 -2.58
N ILE A 10 8.79 53.01 -3.11
CA ILE A 10 9.10 53.59 -4.42
C ILE A 10 10.09 54.72 -4.18
N THR A 11 11.33 54.54 -4.71
CA THR A 11 12.41 55.48 -4.53
C THR A 11 12.50 56.50 -5.65
N ASN A 12 11.81 56.30 -6.76
CA ASN A 12 11.82 57.20 -7.90
C ASN A 12 10.67 58.19 -7.81
N GLN A 13 10.97 59.45 -7.41
CA GLN A 13 9.99 60.52 -7.22
C GLN A 13 9.26 60.88 -8.52
N SER A 14 9.91 60.77 -9.68
CA SER A 14 9.30 61.09 -10.97
C SER A 14 8.13 60.17 -11.34
N ILE A 15 8.15 58.93 -10.87
CA ILE A 15 7.02 57.97 -11.07
C ILE A 15 5.83 58.37 -10.19
N ILE A 16 6.09 58.83 -8.99
CA ILE A 16 5.05 59.30 -8.07
C ILE A 16 4.41 60.59 -8.63
N ASP A 17 5.26 61.52 -9.10
CA ASP A 17 4.79 62.80 -9.61
C ASP A 17 4.08 62.71 -10.97
N SER A 18 4.34 61.65 -11.74
CA SER A 18 3.68 61.43 -13.03
C SER A 18 2.21 61.00 -12.96
N GLY A 19 1.68 60.71 -11.76
CA GLY A 19 0.32 60.24 -11.57
C GLY A 19 -0.02 58.90 -12.26
N THR A 20 1.00 58.14 -12.65
CA THR A 20 0.83 56.83 -13.27
C THR A 20 0.26 55.84 -12.26
N ASN A 21 -0.69 55.01 -12.66
CA ASN A 21 -1.24 53.95 -11.80
C ASN A 21 -0.11 52.94 -11.47
N ILE A 22 0.19 52.88 -10.19
CA ILE A 22 1.15 51.87 -9.67
C ILE A 22 0.37 50.69 -9.16
N SER A 23 0.66 49.53 -9.71
CA SER A 23 0.10 48.24 -9.24
C SER A 23 1.20 47.39 -8.62
N VAL A 24 0.96 46.84 -7.45
CA VAL A 24 1.84 45.90 -6.79
C VAL A 24 1.11 44.55 -6.75
N SER A 25 1.67 43.53 -7.35
CA SER A 25 1.19 42.17 -7.22
C SER A 25 2.05 41.41 -6.21
N LEU A 26 1.41 40.79 -5.26
CA LEU A 26 2.05 39.96 -4.24
C LEU A 26 1.76 38.50 -4.57
N GLU A 27 2.82 37.71 -4.65
CA GLU A 27 2.72 36.25 -4.65
C GLU A 27 3.05 35.75 -3.24
N ASN A 28 2.12 35.05 -2.60
CA ASN A 28 2.36 34.42 -1.32
C ASN A 28 2.37 32.89 -1.51
N GLN A 29 3.52 32.29 -1.28
CA GLN A 29 3.67 30.84 -1.30
C GLN A 29 3.47 30.30 0.12
N SER A 30 2.32 29.73 0.39
CA SER A 30 2.03 29.10 1.67
C SER A 30 2.71 27.73 1.73
N MET A 31 3.58 27.51 2.72
CA MET A 31 4.27 26.24 2.92
C MET A 31 3.33 25.08 3.29
N PHE A 32 2.08 25.38 3.65
CA PHE A 32 1.06 24.40 4.07
C PHE A 32 -0.23 24.50 3.27
N SER A 33 -0.22 25.04 2.07
CA SER A 33 -1.42 25.12 1.25
C SER A 33 -1.71 23.76 0.60
N THR A 34 -2.89 23.23 0.88
CA THR A 34 -3.41 22.04 0.18
C THR A 34 -4.20 22.47 -1.05
N GLN A 35 -3.92 21.86 -2.20
CA GLN A 35 -4.70 22.10 -3.40
C GLN A 35 -6.14 21.61 -3.18
N ARG A 36 -7.11 22.52 -3.28
CA ARG A 36 -8.51 22.18 -3.14
C ARG A 36 -9.08 21.73 -4.48
N LYS A 37 -9.47 20.46 -4.55
CA LYS A 37 -10.19 19.85 -5.66
C LYS A 37 -11.65 19.65 -5.25
N THR A 38 -12.58 19.99 -6.13
CA THR A 38 -14.01 19.83 -5.88
C THR A 38 -14.62 19.04 -7.03
N LEU A 39 -15.23 17.92 -6.72
CA LEU A 39 -16.03 17.12 -7.65
C LEU A 39 -17.47 17.13 -7.18
N LEU A 40 -18.37 17.52 -8.07
CA LEU A 40 -19.80 17.46 -7.87
C LEU A 40 -20.38 16.52 -8.93
N GLY A 41 -21.14 15.52 -8.49
CA GLY A 41 -21.79 14.56 -9.39
C GLY A 41 -23.29 14.44 -9.07
N LEU A 42 -24.08 14.32 -10.10
CA LEU A 42 -25.50 14.01 -10.04
C LEU A 42 -25.78 12.89 -11.04
N ASP A 43 -26.31 11.79 -10.55
CA ASP A 43 -26.79 10.69 -11.38
C ASP A 43 -28.28 10.47 -11.13
N MET A 44 -29.04 10.36 -12.19
CA MET A 44 -30.47 10.13 -12.15
C MET A 44 -30.84 9.00 -13.09
N ASN A 45 -31.46 7.96 -12.55
CA ASN A 45 -32.01 6.88 -13.32
C ASN A 45 -33.52 6.85 -13.15
N TYR A 46 -34.24 6.87 -14.27
CA TYR A 46 -35.69 6.82 -14.28
C TYR A 46 -36.20 5.63 -15.11
N GLN A 47 -36.89 4.75 -14.44
CA GLN A 47 -37.50 3.59 -15.04
C GLN A 47 -38.94 3.90 -15.42
N PHE A 48 -39.20 4.11 -16.72
CA PHE A 48 -40.54 4.34 -17.22
C PHE A 48 -41.46 3.13 -17.06
N ASN A 49 -40.89 1.95 -17.31
CA ASN A 49 -41.54 0.67 -17.12
C ASN A 49 -40.48 -0.42 -17.01
N LYS A 50 -40.90 -1.69 -16.91
CA LYS A 50 -39.96 -2.83 -16.76
C LYS A 50 -39.06 -3.02 -17.99
N ASP A 51 -39.44 -2.47 -19.14
CA ASP A 51 -38.78 -2.67 -20.40
C ASP A 51 -37.93 -1.47 -20.85
N PHE A 52 -38.11 -0.31 -20.21
CA PHE A 52 -37.46 0.95 -20.61
C PHE A 52 -36.95 1.76 -19.45
N ASN A 53 -35.65 2.02 -19.43
CA ASN A 53 -34.92 2.79 -18.46
C ASN A 53 -34.12 3.89 -19.16
N VAL A 54 -34.07 5.08 -18.55
CA VAL A 54 -33.28 6.23 -19.03
C VAL A 54 -32.48 6.77 -17.84
N GLY A 55 -31.17 6.95 -18.04
CA GLY A 55 -30.29 7.59 -17.08
C GLY A 55 -29.74 8.90 -17.62
N ALA A 56 -29.44 9.81 -16.68
CA ALA A 56 -28.75 11.05 -16.96
C ALA A 56 -27.69 11.30 -15.88
N THR A 57 -26.48 11.59 -16.30
CA THR A 57 -25.35 11.87 -15.39
C THR A 57 -24.81 13.26 -15.68
N LEU A 58 -24.52 14.03 -14.64
CA LEU A 58 -23.86 15.32 -14.70
C LEU A 58 -22.73 15.34 -13.67
N MET A 59 -21.51 15.62 -14.12
CA MET A 59 -20.35 15.75 -13.25
C MET A 59 -19.63 17.07 -13.53
N HIS A 60 -19.22 17.76 -12.47
CA HIS A 60 -18.44 18.98 -12.53
C HIS A 60 -17.21 18.85 -11.66
N PHE A 61 -16.03 19.00 -12.26
CA PHE A 61 -14.75 18.97 -11.55
C PHE A 61 -14.08 20.34 -11.64
N SER A 62 -13.60 20.86 -10.50
CA SER A 62 -12.89 22.13 -10.45
C SER A 62 -11.75 22.09 -9.43
N GLU A 63 -10.62 22.68 -9.83
CA GLU A 63 -9.44 22.85 -8.98
C GLU A 63 -9.23 24.32 -8.66
N LYS A 64 -8.81 24.62 -7.41
CA LYS A 64 -8.34 25.94 -7.03
C LYS A 64 -6.82 25.99 -7.10
N PRO A 65 -6.23 27.07 -7.64
CA PRO A 65 -4.78 27.23 -7.70
C PRO A 65 -4.18 27.35 -6.29
N LEU A 66 -3.02 26.79 -6.11
CA LEU A 66 -2.13 27.01 -4.95
C LEU A 66 -1.39 28.34 -5.07
N THR A 67 -1.05 28.73 -6.29
CA THR A 67 -0.30 29.92 -6.62
C THR A 67 -1.03 30.72 -7.72
N GLU A 68 -0.80 32.03 -7.81
CA GLU A 68 -1.39 32.85 -8.87
C GLU A 68 -0.83 32.53 -10.26
N LYS A 69 0.42 32.08 -10.30
CA LYS A 69 1.04 31.56 -11.52
C LYS A 69 1.08 30.05 -11.46
N VAL A 70 0.50 29.44 -12.47
CA VAL A 70 0.50 27.98 -12.67
C VAL A 70 1.55 27.67 -13.70
N ASP A 71 2.48 26.77 -13.36
CA ASP A 71 3.54 26.31 -14.25
C ASP A 71 2.96 25.46 -15.39
N ILE A 72 3.67 25.41 -16.51
CA ILE A 72 3.32 24.55 -17.64
C ILE A 72 3.33 23.09 -17.18
N GLY A 73 2.21 22.37 -17.37
CA GLY A 73 2.01 21.01 -16.92
C GLY A 73 1.29 20.89 -15.55
N ASN A 74 1.05 22.03 -14.86
CA ASN A 74 0.26 22.10 -13.63
C ASN A 74 -1.00 22.97 -13.82
N GLU A 75 -1.53 23.02 -15.04
CA GLU A 75 -2.73 23.76 -15.36
C GLU A 75 -3.93 23.23 -14.57
N LEU A 76 -4.76 24.16 -14.15
CA LEU A 76 -5.95 23.84 -13.35
C LEU A 76 -7.07 23.27 -14.21
N ILE A 77 -7.63 22.19 -13.73
CA ILE A 77 -8.76 21.55 -14.39
C ILE A 77 -10.07 22.17 -13.94
N ASN A 78 -10.91 22.51 -14.89
CA ASN A 78 -12.29 22.94 -14.65
C ASN A 78 -13.17 22.44 -15.79
N ASN A 79 -13.80 21.30 -15.60
CA ASN A 79 -14.55 20.61 -16.65
C ASN A 79 -15.93 20.19 -16.15
N THR A 80 -16.89 20.16 -17.08
CA THR A 80 -18.20 19.57 -16.84
C THR A 80 -18.42 18.46 -17.86
N ILE A 81 -18.81 17.29 -17.42
CA ILE A 81 -19.28 16.21 -18.27
C ILE A 81 -20.76 15.96 -17.99
N TRP A 82 -21.51 15.72 -19.03
CA TRP A 82 -22.89 15.25 -18.91
C TRP A 82 -23.13 14.12 -19.90
N GLY A 83 -24.00 13.23 -19.53
CA GLY A 83 -24.34 12.08 -20.36
C GLY A 83 -25.77 11.66 -20.19
N LEU A 84 -26.28 10.99 -21.23
CA LEU A 84 -27.57 10.33 -21.24
C LEU A 84 -27.36 8.89 -21.64
N ASN A 85 -28.02 7.99 -20.96
CA ASN A 85 -28.06 6.59 -21.36
C ASN A 85 -29.50 6.08 -21.40
N PHE A 86 -29.75 5.08 -22.19
CA PHE A 86 -31.02 4.39 -22.18
C PHE A 86 -30.84 2.91 -22.41
N SER A 87 -31.73 2.13 -21.85
CA SER A 87 -31.85 0.71 -22.14
C SER A 87 -33.29 0.34 -22.35
N TYR A 88 -33.52 -0.40 -23.42
CA TYR A 88 -34.82 -0.91 -23.79
C TYR A 88 -34.74 -2.40 -24.11
N ASN A 89 -35.54 -3.17 -23.44
CA ASN A 89 -35.57 -4.63 -23.62
C ASN A 89 -37.01 -5.14 -23.55
N LYS A 90 -37.56 -5.52 -24.66
CA LYS A 90 -38.95 -5.96 -24.70
C LYS A 90 -39.16 -7.16 -25.62
N ASN A 91 -40.05 -8.04 -25.16
CA ASN A 91 -40.49 -9.19 -25.93
C ASN A 91 -41.68 -8.84 -26.80
N PHE A 92 -41.61 -9.17 -28.09
CA PHE A 92 -42.62 -8.88 -29.08
C PHE A 92 -43.08 -10.16 -29.78
N MET A 93 -44.30 -10.59 -29.52
CA MET A 93 -44.87 -11.76 -30.19
C MET A 93 -45.18 -11.49 -31.68
N TRP A 94 -45.52 -10.22 -32.03
CA TRP A 94 -45.78 -9.86 -33.43
C TRP A 94 -44.53 -10.05 -34.31
N LEU A 95 -43.36 -9.83 -33.76
CA LEU A 95 -42.11 -10.03 -34.49
C LEU A 95 -41.81 -11.51 -34.72
N THR A 96 -42.13 -12.36 -33.77
CA THR A 96 -42.08 -13.82 -33.92
C THR A 96 -43.03 -14.29 -35.00
N ASN A 97 -44.26 -13.76 -35.00
CA ASN A 97 -45.27 -14.09 -36.04
C ASN A 97 -44.83 -13.65 -37.41
N TRP A 98 -44.15 -12.51 -37.54
CA TRP A 98 -43.58 -12.02 -38.81
C TRP A 98 -42.42 -12.90 -39.28
N LEU A 99 -41.54 -13.35 -38.36
CA LEU A 99 -40.48 -14.30 -38.69
C LEU A 99 -41.02 -15.66 -39.13
N ASN A 100 -42.15 -16.13 -38.56
CA ASN A 100 -42.82 -17.37 -38.93
C ASN A 100 -43.51 -17.31 -40.34
N ALA A 101 -43.57 -16.13 -40.95
CA ALA A 101 -43.98 -16.02 -42.38
C ALA A 101 -42.91 -16.57 -43.35
N ILE A 102 -41.70 -16.82 -42.88
CA ILE A 102 -40.64 -17.48 -43.63
C ILE A 102 -40.88 -18.99 -43.59
N PRO A 103 -40.96 -19.69 -44.74
CA PRO A 103 -41.42 -21.08 -44.81
C PRO A 103 -40.61 -22.11 -44.01
N THR A 104 -39.42 -21.78 -43.58
CA THR A 104 -38.51 -22.70 -42.84
C THR A 104 -38.39 -22.39 -41.35
N VAL A 105 -39.06 -21.33 -40.85
CA VAL A 105 -38.99 -20.88 -39.47
C VAL A 105 -40.27 -21.21 -38.74
N ASN A 106 -40.16 -21.88 -37.60
CA ASN A 106 -41.29 -22.17 -36.71
C ASN A 106 -40.87 -21.86 -35.26
N ALA A 107 -40.85 -20.59 -34.89
CA ALA A 107 -40.49 -20.12 -33.59
C ALA A 107 -41.73 -19.96 -32.70
N THR A 108 -41.70 -20.56 -31.51
CA THR A 108 -42.77 -20.50 -30.51
C THR A 108 -42.47 -19.51 -29.36
N ALA A 109 -41.18 -19.17 -29.15
CA ALA A 109 -40.77 -18.21 -28.15
C ALA A 109 -40.89 -16.76 -28.67
N PRO A 110 -41.29 -15.79 -27.83
CA PRO A 110 -41.36 -14.38 -28.26
C PRO A 110 -39.97 -13.85 -28.63
N SER A 111 -39.90 -13.13 -29.72
CA SER A 111 -38.67 -12.44 -30.15
C SER A 111 -38.41 -11.23 -29.25
N THR A 112 -37.14 -11.05 -28.85
CA THR A 112 -36.74 -9.96 -27.97
C THR A 112 -36.05 -8.87 -28.78
N ILE A 113 -36.45 -7.62 -28.56
CA ILE A 113 -35.70 -6.45 -29.05
C ILE A 113 -34.98 -5.86 -27.86
N SER A 114 -33.63 -5.83 -27.91
CA SER A 114 -32.79 -5.18 -26.96
C SER A 114 -32.02 -4.04 -27.60
N MET A 115 -32.15 -2.85 -27.07
CA MET A 115 -31.47 -1.63 -27.55
C MET A 115 -30.83 -0.94 -26.35
N GLN A 116 -29.60 -0.53 -26.51
CA GLN A 116 -28.88 0.29 -25.56
C GLN A 116 -28.21 1.43 -26.29
N GLY A 117 -28.16 2.58 -25.66
CA GLY A 117 -27.49 3.74 -26.22
C GLY A 117 -27.02 4.66 -25.11
N GLU A 118 -25.89 5.29 -25.37
CA GLU A 118 -25.32 6.29 -24.50
C GLU A 118 -24.81 7.48 -25.32
N PHE A 119 -24.84 8.64 -24.70
CA PHE A 119 -24.26 9.86 -25.23
C PHE A 119 -23.60 10.61 -24.09
N ALA A 120 -22.36 11.02 -24.29
CA ALA A 120 -21.64 11.85 -23.32
C ALA A 120 -20.94 13.04 -24.00
N GLN A 121 -20.91 14.17 -23.34
CA GLN A 121 -20.22 15.36 -23.80
C GLN A 121 -19.42 15.99 -22.67
N LEU A 122 -18.14 16.24 -22.93
CA LEU A 122 -17.24 17.00 -22.08
C LEU A 122 -17.26 18.48 -22.50
N ILE A 123 -17.46 19.38 -21.54
CA ILE A 123 -17.43 20.84 -21.74
C ILE A 123 -16.29 21.41 -20.89
N PRO A 124 -15.16 21.80 -21.51
CA PRO A 124 -14.09 22.46 -20.81
C PRO A 124 -14.46 23.92 -20.50
N HIS A 125 -14.17 24.36 -19.30
CA HIS A 125 -14.42 25.74 -18.88
C HIS A 125 -13.14 26.56 -18.92
N LYS A 126 -13.20 27.71 -19.55
CA LYS A 126 -12.09 28.68 -19.57
C LYS A 126 -11.97 29.39 -18.25
N LYS A 127 -10.77 29.48 -17.70
CA LYS A 127 -10.47 30.32 -16.55
C LYS A 127 -10.58 31.78 -16.97
N LYS A 128 -11.43 32.54 -16.30
CA LYS A 128 -11.70 33.96 -16.63
C LYS A 128 -10.79 34.96 -15.90
N THR A 129 -9.86 34.51 -15.07
CA THR A 129 -9.10 35.38 -14.18
C THR A 129 -7.59 35.31 -14.48
N GLY A 130 -6.97 36.48 -14.71
CA GLY A 130 -5.53 36.64 -14.89
C GLY A 130 -5.13 36.89 -16.33
N THR A 131 -3.89 37.30 -16.55
CA THR A 131 -3.27 37.63 -17.84
C THR A 131 -3.13 36.42 -18.77
N ASN A 132 -3.29 35.22 -18.25
CA ASN A 132 -3.26 33.96 -18.98
C ASN A 132 -4.65 33.33 -19.05
N ALA A 133 -5.56 33.93 -19.79
CA ALA A 133 -6.84 33.32 -20.13
C ALA A 133 -6.60 32.20 -21.16
N GLY A 134 -6.05 31.08 -20.71
CA GLY A 134 -5.90 29.85 -21.47
C GLY A 134 -7.05 28.88 -21.17
N SER A 135 -7.44 28.09 -22.14
CA SER A 135 -8.25 26.90 -21.91
C SER A 135 -7.36 25.80 -21.36
N SER A 136 -7.67 25.28 -20.18
CA SER A 136 -7.05 24.02 -19.76
C SER A 136 -7.80 22.87 -20.44
N TYR A 137 -7.05 22.11 -21.19
CA TYR A 137 -7.54 20.90 -21.81
C TYR A 137 -7.12 19.74 -20.93
N LEU A 138 -8.10 19.02 -20.40
CA LEU A 138 -7.88 17.67 -19.93
C LEU A 138 -8.94 16.79 -20.51
N ASP A 139 -8.45 15.78 -21.20
CA ASP A 139 -9.29 14.90 -22.01
C ASP A 139 -10.20 14.01 -21.17
N ASP A 140 -9.94 13.88 -19.86
CA ASP A 140 -10.70 12.97 -19.07
C ASP A 140 -10.79 13.39 -17.58
N PHE A 141 -11.85 12.96 -16.95
CA PHE A 141 -12.05 13.00 -15.51
C PHE A 141 -11.18 11.97 -14.79
N GLU A 142 -10.46 11.14 -15.51
CA GLU A 142 -9.59 10.07 -15.02
C GLU A 142 -8.32 10.62 -14.34
N THR A 143 -7.99 11.88 -14.57
CA THR A 143 -6.93 12.55 -13.80
C THR A 143 -7.31 12.82 -12.35
N SER A 144 -8.57 12.70 -11.97
CA SER A 144 -8.98 12.58 -10.57
C SER A 144 -8.72 11.16 -10.05
N GLN A 145 -7.45 10.76 -10.03
CA GLN A 145 -7.06 9.42 -9.60
C GLN A 145 -7.22 9.29 -8.09
N ASN A 146 -7.93 8.26 -7.65
CA ASN A 146 -7.83 7.77 -6.29
C ASN A 146 -6.56 6.93 -6.18
N THR A 147 -5.47 7.53 -5.69
CA THR A 147 -4.24 6.82 -5.48
C THR A 147 -4.17 6.28 -4.06
N ILE A 148 -3.91 4.98 -3.95
CA ILE A 148 -3.57 4.37 -2.66
C ILE A 148 -2.05 4.27 -2.59
N ASP A 149 -1.44 5.08 -1.74
CA ASP A 149 0.01 5.03 -1.54
C ASP A 149 0.39 3.79 -0.75
N ILE A 150 1.20 2.93 -1.35
CA ILE A 150 1.65 1.67 -0.76
C ILE A 150 3.08 1.73 -0.19
N ARG A 151 3.75 2.89 -0.22
CA ARG A 151 5.16 3.03 0.16
C ARG A 151 5.41 2.98 1.67
N SER A 152 4.41 3.30 2.49
CA SER A 152 4.61 3.35 3.94
C SER A 152 4.81 1.94 4.52
N PRO A 153 5.97 1.62 5.11
CA PRO A 153 6.22 0.31 5.71
C PRO A 153 5.31 0.02 6.90
N TYR A 154 4.82 1.07 7.58
CA TYR A 154 3.96 0.95 8.76
C TYR A 154 2.54 0.42 8.45
N SER A 155 2.13 0.45 7.19
CA SER A 155 0.84 -0.07 6.75
C SER A 155 0.88 -1.54 6.33
N TRP A 156 2.05 -2.14 6.35
CA TRP A 156 2.27 -3.54 6.00
C TRP A 156 2.47 -4.40 7.24
N PHE A 157 1.98 -5.62 7.17
CA PHE A 157 2.07 -6.63 8.21
C PHE A 157 2.61 -7.93 7.62
N LEU A 158 3.06 -8.84 8.49
CA LEU A 158 3.47 -10.17 8.06
C LEU A 158 2.30 -10.87 7.36
N ALA A 159 2.55 -11.43 6.18
CA ALA A 159 1.51 -12.13 5.43
C ALA A 159 1.24 -13.52 5.97
N SER A 160 -0.01 -13.97 5.87
CA SER A 160 -0.36 -15.38 5.92
C SER A 160 0.23 -16.12 4.72
N THR A 161 0.37 -17.45 4.81
CA THR A 161 0.80 -18.26 3.66
C THR A 161 -0.22 -18.11 2.53
N PRO A 162 0.19 -17.71 1.31
CA PRO A 162 -0.73 -17.52 0.21
C PRO A 162 -1.45 -18.82 -0.14
N ASN A 163 -2.76 -18.73 -0.35
CA ASN A 163 -3.53 -19.87 -0.81
C ASN A 163 -3.43 -19.96 -2.33
N ASP A 164 -2.73 -20.98 -2.82
CA ASP A 164 -2.70 -21.29 -4.24
C ASP A 164 -3.78 -22.33 -4.57
N PRO A 165 -4.86 -21.98 -5.27
CA PRO A 165 -5.91 -22.91 -5.62
C PRO A 165 -5.45 -24.10 -6.46
N ASN A 166 -4.33 -23.92 -7.18
CA ASN A 166 -3.73 -24.97 -8.01
C ASN A 166 -2.71 -25.83 -7.23
N GLY A 167 -2.40 -25.45 -5.99
CA GLY A 167 -1.60 -26.26 -5.06
C GLY A 167 -0.11 -26.40 -5.42
N GLY A 168 0.41 -25.54 -6.31
CA GLY A 168 1.77 -25.69 -6.83
C GLY A 168 2.83 -24.98 -6.00
N LEU A 169 2.64 -23.71 -5.68
CA LEU A 169 3.66 -22.87 -5.06
C LEU A 169 3.70 -22.97 -3.53
N PHE A 170 2.55 -23.09 -2.88
CA PHE A 170 2.43 -23.07 -1.41
C PHE A 170 1.62 -24.27 -0.89
N PRO A 171 2.16 -25.51 -0.99
CA PRO A 171 1.42 -26.71 -0.59
C PRO A 171 1.07 -26.72 0.90
N GLU A 172 1.87 -26.05 1.74
CA GLU A 172 1.62 -25.89 3.17
C GLU A 172 0.38 -25.05 3.50
N ALA A 173 -0.11 -24.26 2.56
CA ALA A 173 -1.33 -23.45 2.75
C ALA A 173 -2.60 -24.31 3.03
N ALA A 174 -2.57 -25.60 2.67
CA ALA A 174 -3.65 -26.54 2.99
C ALA A 174 -3.71 -26.91 4.48
N LEU A 175 -2.61 -26.76 5.23
CA LEU A 175 -2.52 -27.11 6.65
C LEU A 175 -3.30 -26.10 7.50
N SER A 176 -3.87 -26.59 8.62
CA SER A 176 -4.50 -25.77 9.66
C SER A 176 -4.10 -26.34 11.02
N ASP A 177 -3.97 -25.49 12.02
CA ASP A 177 -3.51 -25.87 13.37
C ASP A 177 -2.23 -26.74 13.35
N ASN A 178 -1.32 -26.39 12.48
CA ASN A 178 -0.12 -27.19 12.24
C ASN A 178 1.10 -26.27 12.05
N VAL A 179 2.15 -26.53 12.79
CA VAL A 179 3.40 -25.73 12.76
C VAL A 179 4.10 -25.76 11.41
N ASP A 180 3.89 -26.78 10.60
CA ASP A 180 4.42 -26.88 9.25
C ASP A 180 3.81 -25.86 8.26
N TYR A 181 2.74 -25.17 8.65
CA TYR A 181 2.14 -24.08 7.87
C TYR A 181 3.14 -22.96 7.57
N GLY A 182 4.12 -22.72 8.46
CA GLY A 182 5.16 -21.72 8.30
C GLY A 182 6.50 -22.23 7.78
N LYS A 183 6.66 -23.52 7.50
CA LYS A 183 7.99 -24.15 7.27
C LYS A 183 8.79 -23.60 6.09
N ASN A 184 8.13 -23.04 5.08
CA ASN A 184 8.81 -22.45 3.92
C ASN A 184 8.98 -20.93 4.02
N ARG A 185 8.49 -20.31 5.08
CA ARG A 185 8.64 -18.88 5.30
C ARG A 185 10.07 -18.54 5.67
N ALA A 186 10.74 -17.75 4.84
CA ALA A 186 12.05 -17.20 5.08
C ALA A 186 11.97 -15.75 5.55
N LEU A 187 13.09 -15.17 5.92
CA LEU A 187 13.16 -13.80 6.42
C LEU A 187 12.91 -12.80 5.29
N LEU A 188 11.92 -11.96 5.49
CA LEU A 188 11.67 -10.79 4.67
C LEU A 188 11.59 -9.57 5.60
N ALA A 189 12.49 -8.63 5.42
CA ALA A 189 12.46 -7.34 6.08
C ALA A 189 11.86 -6.28 5.14
N TRP A 190 10.99 -5.42 5.67
CA TRP A 190 10.44 -4.28 4.94
C TRP A 190 10.60 -3.01 5.77
N TYR A 191 11.17 -1.99 5.17
CA TYR A 191 11.60 -0.79 5.88
C TYR A 191 11.72 0.41 4.94
N TYR A 192 11.95 1.57 5.52
CA TYR A 192 12.49 2.72 4.82
C TYR A 192 13.81 3.12 5.46
N ILE A 193 14.70 3.68 4.65
CA ILE A 193 15.96 4.22 5.17
C ILE A 193 15.72 5.67 5.57
N ASP A 194 15.95 5.99 6.84
CA ASP A 194 15.77 7.35 7.34
C ASP A 194 16.77 8.29 6.67
N ARG A 195 16.28 9.42 6.21
CA ARG A 195 17.08 10.44 5.54
C ARG A 195 18.22 10.99 6.41
N MET A 196 18.16 10.82 7.73
CA MET A 196 19.26 11.24 8.60
C MET A 196 20.58 10.53 8.24
N PHE A 197 20.52 9.31 7.69
CA PHE A 197 21.71 8.54 7.30
C PHE A 197 22.33 9.02 6.00
N THR A 198 21.54 9.62 5.10
CA THR A 198 21.97 10.07 3.78
C THR A 198 22.27 11.55 3.73
N GLN A 199 21.74 12.35 4.67
CA GLN A 199 21.97 13.79 4.73
C GLN A 199 23.37 14.13 5.27
N LYS A 200 24.19 14.76 4.44
CA LYS A 200 25.58 15.14 4.78
C LYS A 200 25.72 15.99 6.05
N ASN A 201 24.72 16.80 6.35
CA ASN A 201 24.75 17.75 7.47
C ASN A 201 24.00 17.25 8.71
N SER A 202 23.53 16.01 8.72
CA SER A 202 22.85 15.46 9.88
C SER A 202 23.85 15.28 11.05
N SER A 203 23.55 15.88 12.19
CA SER A 203 24.31 15.67 13.43
C SER A 203 23.98 14.34 14.09
N LEU A 204 22.85 13.73 13.71
CA LEU A 204 22.38 12.45 14.25
C LEU A 204 23.01 11.25 13.53
N CYS A 205 23.51 11.43 12.32
CA CYS A 205 24.14 10.35 11.57
C CYS A 205 25.49 9.97 12.17
N PRO A 206 25.73 8.71 12.52
CA PRO A 206 27.02 8.23 13.01
C PRO A 206 28.14 8.51 11.97
N ALA A 207 29.31 8.91 12.47
CA ALA A 207 30.42 9.32 11.62
C ALA A 207 30.91 8.21 10.65
N TYR A 208 30.86 6.97 11.09
CA TYR A 208 31.28 5.82 10.28
C TYR A 208 30.34 5.58 9.09
N ILE A 209 29.03 5.82 9.22
CA ILE A 209 28.08 5.75 8.10
C ILE A 209 28.25 6.97 7.19
N LYS A 210 28.31 8.17 7.78
CA LYS A 210 28.43 9.43 7.03
C LYS A 210 29.67 9.50 6.14
N ASN A 211 30.75 8.86 6.55
CA ASN A 211 32.02 8.85 5.82
C ASN A 211 32.15 7.69 4.83
N ASP A 212 31.28 6.70 4.90
CA ASP A 212 31.25 5.57 3.99
C ASP A 212 30.49 5.94 2.71
N LYS A 213 31.25 6.51 1.75
CA LYS A 213 30.68 6.94 0.47
C LYS A 213 30.29 5.78 -0.43
N GLU A 214 30.96 4.65 -0.31
CA GLU A 214 30.69 3.45 -1.09
C GLU A 214 29.33 2.89 -0.68
N GLN A 215 29.09 2.68 0.59
CA GLN A 215 27.81 2.25 1.11
C GLN A 215 26.68 3.21 0.75
N LEU A 216 26.87 4.52 0.95
CA LEU A 216 25.84 5.53 0.65
C LEU A 216 25.52 5.69 -0.84
N SER A 217 26.39 5.25 -1.73
CA SER A 217 26.14 5.24 -3.17
C SER A 217 25.65 3.89 -3.70
N SER A 218 25.66 2.84 -2.87
CA SER A 218 25.20 1.53 -3.23
C SER A 218 23.71 1.55 -3.65
N PRO A 219 23.32 0.84 -4.72
CA PRO A 219 21.91 0.71 -5.12
C PRO A 219 20.98 0.24 -4.01
N TYR A 220 21.50 -0.53 -3.06
CA TYR A 220 20.73 -1.08 -1.94
C TYR A 220 20.32 -0.05 -0.88
N VAL A 221 21.05 1.08 -0.76
CA VAL A 221 20.82 2.05 0.34
C VAL A 221 20.75 3.51 -0.09
N ARG A 222 21.12 3.85 -1.33
CA ARG A 222 21.16 5.22 -1.81
C ARG A 222 19.78 5.88 -1.83
N GLU A 223 19.74 7.19 -1.66
CA GLU A 223 18.52 7.95 -1.91
C GLU A 223 18.12 7.90 -3.39
N VAL A 224 16.80 7.82 -3.62
CA VAL A 224 16.18 8.01 -4.93
C VAL A 224 15.58 9.40 -4.99
N THR A 225 15.90 10.17 -6.04
CA THR A 225 15.39 11.53 -6.18
C THR A 225 14.19 11.58 -7.12
N THR A 226 13.32 12.58 -6.90
CA THR A 226 12.16 12.83 -7.78
C THR A 226 12.58 13.03 -9.23
N ARG A 227 13.69 13.76 -9.47
CA ARG A 227 14.18 14.03 -10.83
C ARG A 227 14.79 12.81 -11.51
N GLU A 228 15.22 11.82 -10.76
CA GLU A 228 15.71 10.56 -11.32
C GLU A 228 14.56 9.77 -11.98
N ILE A 229 13.39 9.75 -11.36
CA ILE A 229 12.21 9.07 -11.88
C ILE A 229 11.43 9.95 -12.86
N TRP A 230 11.29 11.25 -12.53
CA TRP A 230 10.57 12.23 -13.33
C TRP A 230 11.47 13.43 -13.65
N PRO A 231 12.34 13.34 -14.69
CA PRO A 231 13.35 14.37 -14.99
C PRO A 231 12.77 15.77 -15.23
N ASN A 232 11.57 15.82 -15.79
CA ASN A 232 10.90 17.07 -16.19
C ASN A 232 10.00 17.65 -15.08
N ARG A 233 9.91 16.99 -13.93
CA ARG A 233 9.10 17.49 -12.81
C ARG A 233 9.84 18.59 -12.07
N GLU A 234 9.22 19.76 -11.97
CA GLU A 234 9.68 20.82 -11.09
C GLU A 234 9.19 20.58 -9.67
N LEU A 235 10.11 20.74 -8.71
CA LEU A 235 9.80 20.62 -7.30
C LEU A 235 9.37 21.99 -6.77
N ASN A 236 8.28 22.01 -6.01
CA ASN A 236 7.84 23.20 -5.31
C ASN A 236 8.86 23.58 -4.21
N TYR A 237 8.87 24.84 -3.85
CA TYR A 237 9.73 25.31 -2.76
C TYR A 237 9.40 24.58 -1.45
N GLY A 238 10.41 23.96 -0.83
CA GLY A 238 10.25 23.16 0.37
C GLY A 238 9.86 21.71 0.14
N GLU A 239 9.57 21.29 -1.09
CA GLU A 239 9.35 19.89 -1.43
C GLU A 239 10.67 19.11 -1.35
N ALA A 240 10.64 17.96 -0.71
CA ALA A 240 11.82 17.12 -0.60
C ALA A 240 12.21 16.54 -1.97
N SER A 241 13.48 16.69 -2.33
CA SER A 241 14.02 16.14 -3.59
C SER A 241 14.11 14.61 -3.56
N ALA A 242 14.27 14.00 -2.38
CA ALA A 242 14.33 12.56 -2.21
C ALA A 242 12.94 11.98 -1.96
N ILE A 243 12.68 10.84 -2.56
CA ILE A 243 11.42 10.09 -2.44
C ILE A 243 11.60 9.03 -1.36
N GLN A 244 10.59 8.86 -0.50
CA GLN A 244 10.54 7.73 0.40
C GLN A 244 10.26 6.45 -0.40
N THR A 245 11.12 5.45 -0.24
CA THR A 245 11.01 4.14 -0.87
C THR A 245 10.56 3.10 0.14
N LEU A 246 9.78 2.12 -0.28
CA LEU A 246 9.56 0.88 0.46
C LEU A 246 10.68 -0.08 0.04
N ASN A 247 11.52 -0.46 0.99
CA ASN A 247 12.60 -1.41 0.76
C ASN A 247 12.16 -2.79 1.22
N LEU A 248 12.43 -3.79 0.41
CA LEU A 248 12.19 -5.19 0.70
C LEU A 248 13.51 -5.93 0.61
N SER A 249 13.93 -6.57 1.70
CA SER A 249 15.13 -7.41 1.73
C SER A 249 14.74 -8.82 2.07
N PHE A 250 14.91 -9.72 1.12
CA PHE A 250 14.56 -11.13 1.24
C PHE A 250 15.81 -11.98 1.41
N TYR A 251 15.81 -12.81 2.46
CA TYR A 251 16.92 -13.68 2.84
C TYR A 251 16.44 -15.13 2.82
N PRO A 252 16.50 -15.83 1.67
CA PRO A 252 15.88 -17.14 1.52
C PRO A 252 16.58 -18.25 2.34
N ALA A 253 17.83 -18.05 2.72
CA ALA A 253 18.55 -18.97 3.59
C ALA A 253 18.31 -18.70 5.08
N GLU A 254 17.73 -17.55 5.42
CA GLU A 254 17.45 -17.20 6.81
C GLU A 254 16.00 -17.52 7.19
N ARG A 255 15.84 -17.95 8.41
CA ARG A 255 14.55 -18.34 8.98
C ARG A 255 13.66 -17.12 9.18
N GLY A 256 12.45 -17.17 8.63
CA GLY A 256 11.41 -16.17 8.87
C GLY A 256 10.60 -16.44 10.14
N PRO A 257 9.71 -15.51 10.52
CA PRO A 257 8.80 -15.68 11.65
C PRO A 257 7.93 -16.93 11.52
N TYR A 258 7.76 -17.64 12.63
CA TYR A 258 6.95 -18.87 12.70
C TYR A 258 7.41 -20.01 11.80
N ASN A 259 8.66 -20.00 11.36
CA ASN A 259 9.26 -21.12 10.64
C ASN A 259 9.94 -22.05 11.65
N LEU A 260 9.34 -23.19 11.93
CA LEU A 260 9.87 -24.24 12.80
C LEU A 260 10.43 -25.44 12.00
N ASP A 261 10.87 -25.21 10.76
CA ASP A 261 11.51 -26.26 9.96
C ASP A 261 12.83 -26.70 10.63
N HIS A 262 12.93 -27.95 11.00
CA HIS A 262 14.10 -28.60 11.59
C HIS A 262 14.70 -29.67 10.69
N THR A 263 14.11 -29.90 9.51
CA THR A 263 14.48 -30.98 8.59
C THR A 263 15.31 -30.50 7.41
N ASN A 264 15.04 -29.28 6.92
CA ASN A 264 15.70 -28.71 5.74
C ASN A 264 16.60 -27.54 6.17
N ILE A 265 17.56 -27.85 7.05
CA ILE A 265 18.54 -26.90 7.57
C ILE A 265 19.95 -27.45 7.45
N ASP A 266 20.93 -26.57 7.36
CA ASP A 266 22.35 -26.92 7.41
C ASP A 266 22.87 -26.89 8.86
N ALA A 267 24.15 -27.24 9.02
CA ALA A 267 24.83 -27.24 10.32
C ALA A 267 24.98 -25.85 10.94
N ASN A 268 24.83 -24.77 10.15
CA ASN A 268 24.87 -23.38 10.59
C ASN A 268 23.47 -22.83 10.89
N PHE A 269 22.42 -23.67 10.79
CA PHE A 269 21.04 -23.30 10.98
C PHE A 269 20.43 -22.47 9.84
N ASN A 270 21.06 -22.44 8.65
CA ASN A 270 20.48 -21.83 7.48
C ASN A 270 19.45 -22.78 6.83
N LEU A 271 18.43 -22.20 6.23
CA LEU A 271 17.44 -22.96 5.46
C LEU A 271 18.05 -23.47 4.15
N LEU A 272 17.82 -24.72 3.85
CA LEU A 272 18.13 -25.31 2.56
C LEU A 272 17.04 -25.03 1.52
N ASN A 273 17.36 -25.23 0.23
CA ASN A 273 16.45 -25.06 -0.90
C ASN A 273 15.87 -23.65 -0.98
N PRO A 274 16.70 -22.61 -1.16
CA PRO A 274 16.26 -21.22 -1.18
C PRO A 274 15.20 -20.94 -2.25
N GLU A 275 15.18 -21.69 -3.35
CA GLU A 275 14.20 -21.59 -4.43
C GLU A 275 12.76 -21.99 -4.03
N LYS A 276 12.61 -22.68 -2.90
CA LYS A 276 11.31 -23.08 -2.33
C LYS A 276 10.86 -22.19 -1.18
N ARG A 277 11.66 -21.20 -0.85
CA ARG A 277 11.39 -20.31 0.29
C ARG A 277 10.69 -19.06 -0.19
N TRP A 278 9.80 -18.56 0.64
CA TRP A 278 9.05 -17.33 0.38
C TRP A 278 9.04 -16.42 1.59
N GLY A 279 8.89 -15.14 1.36
CA GLY A 279 8.59 -14.13 2.37
C GLY A 279 7.47 -13.25 1.87
N GLY A 280 6.59 -12.80 2.73
CA GLY A 280 5.44 -12.03 2.31
C GLY A 280 5.00 -10.98 3.31
N ILE A 281 4.51 -9.87 2.80
CA ILE A 281 3.82 -8.83 3.56
C ILE A 281 2.42 -8.64 3.01
N MET A 282 1.49 -8.29 3.86
CA MET A 282 0.12 -8.00 3.49
C MET A 282 -0.35 -6.66 4.02
N ARG A 283 -1.31 -6.07 3.35
CA ARG A 283 -1.92 -4.82 3.75
C ARG A 283 -3.42 -4.87 3.51
N LYS A 284 -4.18 -4.35 4.46
CA LYS A 284 -5.60 -4.09 4.26
C LYS A 284 -5.78 -2.84 3.39
N LEU A 285 -6.67 -2.92 2.43
CA LEU A 285 -7.14 -1.78 1.67
C LEU A 285 -8.49 -1.33 2.22
N ASP A 286 -8.62 -0.03 2.50
CA ASP A 286 -9.85 0.54 3.04
C ASP A 286 -11.02 0.46 2.06
N ASN A 287 -10.70 0.49 0.77
CA ASN A 287 -11.67 0.33 -0.29
C ASN A 287 -11.53 -1.07 -0.92
N THR A 288 -12.55 -1.89 -0.74
CA THR A 288 -12.59 -3.27 -1.22
C THR A 288 -13.17 -3.40 -2.63
N ASN A 289 -13.78 -2.34 -3.14
CA ASN A 289 -14.35 -2.33 -4.49
C ASN A 289 -13.52 -1.42 -5.40
N PHE A 290 -12.63 -2.01 -6.18
CA PHE A 290 -11.76 -1.29 -7.11
C PHE A 290 -12.52 -0.66 -8.28
N GLU A 291 -13.61 -1.29 -8.72
CA GLU A 291 -14.43 -0.76 -9.79
C GLU A 291 -15.11 0.57 -9.40
N THR A 292 -15.72 0.64 -8.20
CA THR A 292 -16.33 1.88 -7.71
C THR A 292 -15.31 2.96 -7.40
N SER A 293 -14.05 2.60 -7.20
CA SER A 293 -12.94 3.51 -6.92
C SER A 293 -12.14 3.88 -8.17
N ASN A 294 -12.52 3.38 -9.34
CA ASN A 294 -11.79 3.52 -10.60
C ASN A 294 -10.30 3.16 -10.47
N ILE A 295 -9.99 2.08 -9.75
CA ILE A 295 -8.63 1.57 -9.62
C ILE A 295 -8.45 0.53 -10.72
N GLU A 296 -7.63 0.84 -11.71
CA GLU A 296 -7.36 -0.03 -12.85
C GLU A 296 -5.97 -0.63 -12.82
N TYR A 297 -5.01 0.05 -12.20
CA TYR A 297 -3.60 -0.33 -12.28
C TYR A 297 -2.94 -0.38 -10.90
N ILE A 298 -1.99 -1.32 -10.77
CA ILE A 298 -0.92 -1.24 -9.78
C ILE A 298 0.31 -0.73 -10.53
N GLN A 299 0.77 0.46 -10.17
CA GLN A 299 1.90 1.10 -10.82
C GLN A 299 2.98 1.41 -9.79
N PHE A 300 4.21 0.98 -10.06
CA PHE A 300 5.35 1.26 -9.20
C PHE A 300 6.64 1.32 -10.02
N TRP A 301 7.60 2.03 -9.49
CA TRP A 301 8.98 2.00 -9.95
C TRP A 301 9.77 1.05 -9.06
N MET A 302 10.50 0.14 -9.66
CA MET A 302 11.36 -0.81 -8.95
C MET A 302 12.81 -0.53 -9.32
N MET A 303 13.66 -0.42 -8.28
CA MET A 303 15.09 -0.42 -8.50
C MET A 303 15.54 -1.88 -8.64
N ASP A 304 16.30 -2.16 -9.70
CA ASP A 304 16.95 -3.44 -9.94
C ASP A 304 18.42 -3.37 -9.49
N PRO A 305 18.76 -3.83 -8.28
CA PRO A 305 20.15 -3.84 -7.82
C PRO A 305 20.96 -5.01 -8.41
N PHE A 306 20.30 -6.01 -8.99
CA PHE A 306 20.90 -7.25 -9.49
C PHE A 306 21.62 -7.06 -10.84
N SER A 307 21.40 -5.93 -11.50
CA SER A 307 22.08 -5.58 -12.76
C SER A 307 23.47 -4.98 -12.56
N VAL A 308 23.97 -4.87 -11.31
CA VAL A 308 25.30 -4.33 -11.04
C VAL A 308 26.37 -5.32 -11.48
N GLU A 309 27.32 -4.86 -12.26
CA GLU A 309 28.42 -5.69 -12.76
C GLU A 309 29.20 -6.32 -11.61
N GLY A 310 29.33 -7.66 -11.65
CA GLY A 310 30.00 -8.45 -10.62
C GLY A 310 29.09 -8.96 -9.50
N ASP A 311 27.83 -8.60 -9.48
CA ASP A 311 26.84 -9.24 -8.59
C ASP A 311 26.46 -10.62 -9.15
N THR A 312 26.53 -11.64 -8.30
CA THR A 312 26.14 -13.02 -8.63
C THR A 312 24.70 -13.33 -8.23
N ASN A 313 24.00 -12.38 -7.67
CA ASN A 313 22.62 -12.53 -7.23
C ASN A 313 21.68 -12.38 -8.44
N GLU A 314 21.02 -13.45 -8.82
CA GLU A 314 20.07 -13.46 -9.94
C GLU A 314 18.68 -12.90 -9.58
N GLY A 315 18.48 -12.48 -8.32
CA GLY A 315 17.19 -11.97 -7.83
C GLY A 315 16.21 -13.10 -7.51
N GLY A 316 14.93 -12.81 -7.66
CA GLY A 316 13.84 -13.72 -7.37
C GLY A 316 12.52 -13.25 -7.97
N ASP A 317 11.47 -14.02 -7.78
CA ASP A 317 10.13 -13.70 -8.27
C ASP A 317 9.34 -12.83 -7.28
N LEU A 318 8.69 -11.79 -7.78
CA LEU A 318 7.79 -10.93 -7.01
C LEU A 318 6.34 -11.21 -7.39
N TYR A 319 5.55 -11.64 -6.42
CA TYR A 319 4.13 -11.96 -6.60
C TYR A 319 3.23 -10.93 -5.94
N PHE A 320 2.17 -10.53 -6.63
CA PHE A 320 1.09 -9.70 -6.09
C PHE A 320 -0.19 -10.52 -5.99
N ASN A 321 -0.67 -10.72 -4.77
CA ASN A 321 -1.94 -11.39 -4.51
C ASN A 321 -2.98 -10.35 -4.12
N LEU A 322 -4.02 -10.21 -4.93
CA LEU A 322 -5.13 -9.29 -4.72
C LEU A 322 -6.41 -10.06 -4.44
N GLY A 323 -7.19 -9.59 -3.52
CA GLY A 323 -8.48 -10.17 -3.17
C GLY A 323 -8.61 -10.46 -1.68
N GLU A 324 -9.33 -11.49 -1.33
CA GLU A 324 -9.54 -11.91 0.05
C GLU A 324 -8.32 -12.67 0.55
N VAL A 325 -7.52 -11.99 1.37
CA VAL A 325 -6.33 -12.55 2.03
C VAL A 325 -6.66 -12.78 3.49
N SER A 326 -6.31 -13.94 4.03
CA SER A 326 -6.52 -14.24 5.44
C SER A 326 -5.64 -13.35 6.32
N GLU A 327 -6.22 -12.71 7.32
CA GLU A 327 -5.49 -12.01 8.36
C GLU A 327 -4.95 -12.97 9.44
N ASP A 328 -5.34 -14.22 9.40
CA ASP A 328 -4.86 -15.28 10.29
C ASP A 328 -3.51 -15.82 9.76
N ILE A 329 -2.43 -15.28 10.35
CA ILE A 329 -1.05 -15.57 9.91
C ILE A 329 -0.65 -17.02 10.16
N LEU A 330 -1.28 -17.67 11.14
CA LEU A 330 -0.93 -19.01 11.62
C LEU A 330 -1.93 -20.08 11.21
N LYS A 331 -3.08 -19.67 10.65
CA LYS A 331 -4.21 -20.51 10.25
C LYS A 331 -4.70 -21.44 11.39
N ASP A 332 -4.82 -20.86 12.56
CA ASP A 332 -5.35 -21.51 13.77
C ASP A 332 -6.76 -21.02 14.15
N GLY A 333 -7.36 -20.16 13.30
CA GLY A 333 -8.69 -19.59 13.52
C GLY A 333 -8.69 -18.38 14.44
N TYR A 334 -7.51 -17.89 14.86
CA TYR A 334 -7.37 -16.79 15.80
C TYR A 334 -6.45 -15.70 15.25
N LYS A 335 -6.73 -14.47 15.66
CA LYS A 335 -5.89 -13.34 15.40
C LYS A 335 -4.94 -13.13 16.55
N SER A 336 -3.64 -13.30 16.31
CA SER A 336 -2.61 -13.14 17.33
C SER A 336 -2.23 -11.66 17.48
N TYR A 337 -2.23 -11.17 18.74
CA TYR A 337 -1.85 -9.80 19.06
C TYR A 337 -0.81 -9.82 20.18
N GLU A 338 0.28 -9.10 19.99
CA GLU A 338 1.33 -8.95 20.98
C GLU A 338 0.81 -8.38 22.31
N ASN A 339 -0.15 -7.47 22.24
CA ASN A 339 -0.63 -6.67 23.34
C ASN A 339 -2.03 -7.02 23.85
N GLY A 340 -2.64 -8.08 23.36
CA GLY A 340 -4.00 -8.48 23.75
C GLY A 340 -4.07 -9.39 24.98
N LEU A 341 -2.92 -9.77 25.56
CA LEU A 341 -2.84 -10.63 26.72
C LEU A 341 -3.24 -9.91 28.02
N PRO A 342 -3.67 -10.65 29.06
CA PRO A 342 -4.00 -10.06 30.35
C PRO A 342 -2.84 -9.29 30.97
N ALA A 343 -3.13 -8.08 31.47
CA ALA A 343 -2.14 -7.19 32.08
C ALA A 343 -1.46 -7.78 33.34
N ASP A 344 -2.17 -8.67 34.05
CA ASP A 344 -1.70 -9.35 35.27
C ASP A 344 -0.87 -10.61 34.97
N GLY A 345 -0.67 -10.96 33.69
CA GLY A 345 0.06 -12.17 33.29
C GLY A 345 -0.69 -13.48 33.52
N SER A 346 -1.98 -13.42 33.87
CA SER A 346 -2.82 -14.61 34.04
C SER A 346 -3.15 -15.26 32.68
N THR A 347 -3.64 -16.50 32.72
CA THR A 347 -4.16 -17.21 31.53
C THR A 347 -5.65 -16.98 31.31
N ARG A 348 -6.27 -16.12 32.13
CA ARG A 348 -7.72 -15.86 32.05
C ARG A 348 -8.05 -15.13 30.75
N GLY A 349 -9.07 -15.59 30.04
CA GLY A 349 -9.47 -14.99 28.77
C GLY A 349 -8.47 -15.23 27.64
N THR A 350 -7.63 -16.26 27.77
CA THR A 350 -6.73 -16.71 26.72
C THR A 350 -7.02 -18.15 26.34
N ARG A 351 -6.58 -18.55 25.15
CA ARG A 351 -6.62 -19.91 24.63
C ARG A 351 -5.24 -20.32 24.17
N GLU A 352 -4.91 -21.59 24.34
CA GLU A 352 -3.71 -22.18 23.77
C GLU A 352 -4.02 -22.75 22.38
N THR A 353 -3.11 -22.51 21.45
CA THR A 353 -3.06 -23.07 20.09
C THR A 353 -1.77 -23.87 19.96
N VAL A 354 -1.53 -24.49 18.82
CA VAL A 354 -0.25 -25.18 18.54
C VAL A 354 0.95 -24.20 18.52
N TRP A 355 0.70 -22.92 18.31
CA TRP A 355 1.73 -21.88 18.22
C TRP A 355 2.03 -21.18 19.54
N GLY A 356 1.09 -21.20 20.46
CA GLY A 356 1.23 -20.46 21.71
C GLY A 356 -0.09 -20.08 22.35
N ARG A 357 -0.16 -18.86 22.86
CA ARG A 357 -1.32 -18.37 23.59
C ARG A 357 -1.89 -17.12 22.92
N VAL A 358 -3.19 -17.15 22.64
CA VAL A 358 -3.91 -16.04 22.04
C VAL A 358 -5.04 -15.55 22.95
N PRO A 359 -5.35 -14.25 22.99
CA PRO A 359 -6.52 -13.73 23.71
C PRO A 359 -7.80 -14.18 23.02
N THR A 360 -8.83 -14.54 23.80
CA THR A 360 -10.16 -14.86 23.25
C THR A 360 -10.95 -13.61 22.90
N GLU A 361 -10.70 -12.52 23.61
CA GLU A 361 -11.27 -11.19 23.37
C GLU A 361 -10.18 -10.17 23.52
N THR A 362 -10.05 -9.27 22.54
CA THR A 362 -9.03 -8.25 22.53
C THR A 362 -9.67 -6.87 22.69
N SER A 363 -9.50 -6.25 23.86
CA SER A 363 -9.98 -4.90 24.14
C SER A 363 -9.05 -3.81 23.62
N LEU A 364 -7.74 -4.09 23.54
CA LEU A 364 -6.71 -3.18 23.06
C LEU A 364 -5.94 -3.85 21.94
N THR A 365 -5.74 -3.13 20.84
CA THR A 365 -4.89 -3.53 19.72
C THR A 365 -3.85 -2.45 19.47
N TYR A 366 -2.61 -2.85 19.22
CA TYR A 366 -1.48 -1.94 18.99
C TYR A 366 -1.16 -0.98 20.17
N ALA A 367 -1.58 -1.32 21.36
CA ALA A 367 -1.29 -0.57 22.58
C ALA A 367 -1.21 -1.52 23.78
N PHE A 368 -0.42 -1.17 24.78
CA PHE A 368 -0.35 -1.90 26.05
C PHE A 368 -1.27 -1.27 27.07
N ASP A 369 -1.71 -2.08 28.05
CA ASP A 369 -2.45 -1.59 29.19
C ASP A 369 -1.60 -0.61 30.02
N ASN A 370 -2.24 0.43 30.54
CA ASN A 370 -1.56 1.46 31.35
C ASN A 370 -1.27 1.03 32.79
N THR A 371 -1.72 -0.16 33.21
CA THR A 371 -1.46 -0.70 34.55
C THR A 371 0.04 -0.95 34.74
N SER A 372 0.56 -0.60 35.88
CA SER A 372 1.98 -0.81 36.21
C SER A 372 2.37 -2.28 36.09
N GLY A 373 3.39 -2.57 35.28
CA GLY A 373 3.86 -3.93 35.01
C GLY A 373 3.14 -4.66 33.88
N ALA A 374 2.04 -4.14 33.34
CA ALA A 374 1.27 -4.78 32.27
C ALA A 374 2.11 -5.03 31.03
N ARG A 375 2.94 -4.08 30.63
CA ARG A 375 3.81 -4.19 29.47
C ARG A 375 4.72 -5.43 29.51
N ARG A 376 5.26 -5.78 30.68
CA ARG A 376 6.11 -6.97 30.84
C ARG A 376 5.35 -8.27 30.49
N ASN A 377 4.05 -8.31 30.74
CA ASN A 377 3.22 -9.47 30.50
C ASN A 377 2.60 -9.47 29.09
N GLN A 378 2.59 -8.33 28.41
CA GLN A 378 1.97 -8.14 27.11
C GLN A 378 2.98 -8.02 25.97
N ASP A 379 4.20 -7.52 26.24
CA ASP A 379 5.30 -7.34 25.26
C ASP A 379 6.12 -8.64 25.18
N VAL A 380 5.50 -9.71 24.68
CA VAL A 380 6.05 -11.07 24.69
C VAL A 380 6.07 -11.72 23.29
N GLY A 381 5.78 -10.97 22.25
CA GLY A 381 5.71 -11.45 20.88
C GLY A 381 4.33 -12.00 20.49
N LEU A 382 4.19 -12.31 19.21
CA LEU A 382 2.89 -12.69 18.62
C LEU A 382 2.40 -14.09 19.02
N ASN A 383 3.27 -14.96 19.52
CA ASN A 383 2.89 -16.26 20.06
C ASN A 383 2.31 -16.17 21.50
N GLY A 384 2.32 -14.98 22.11
CA GLY A 384 1.76 -14.75 23.44
C GLY A 384 2.48 -15.46 24.57
N LEU A 385 3.75 -15.84 24.38
CA LEU A 385 4.59 -16.51 25.36
C LEU A 385 5.84 -15.67 25.64
N SER A 386 6.23 -15.60 26.92
CA SER A 386 7.56 -15.10 27.27
C SER A 386 8.64 -16.15 26.92
N THR A 387 9.90 -15.75 26.89
CA THR A 387 11.02 -16.68 26.62
C THR A 387 10.98 -17.88 27.55
N GLU A 388 10.72 -17.67 28.83
CA GLU A 388 10.63 -18.76 29.81
C GLU A 388 9.44 -19.68 29.54
N GLN A 389 8.33 -19.12 29.09
CA GLN A 389 7.13 -19.91 28.74
C GLN A 389 7.33 -20.69 27.44
N GLU A 390 8.09 -20.16 26.48
CA GLU A 390 8.41 -20.89 25.24
C GLU A 390 9.20 -22.17 25.54
N PHE A 391 10.18 -22.13 26.46
CA PHE A 391 10.93 -23.33 26.84
C PHE A 391 10.06 -24.46 27.45
N GLU A 392 8.96 -24.10 28.09
CA GLU A 392 8.05 -25.06 28.69
C GLU A 392 6.91 -25.48 27.76
N PHE A 393 6.66 -24.70 26.72
CA PHE A 393 5.58 -24.97 25.77
C PHE A 393 5.92 -26.17 24.86
N THR A 394 5.00 -27.10 24.73
CA THR A 394 5.22 -28.40 24.08
C THR A 394 5.85 -28.27 22.69
N THR A 395 5.30 -27.43 21.84
CA THR A 395 5.75 -27.23 20.47
C THR A 395 7.21 -26.78 20.37
N TYR A 396 7.61 -25.79 21.18
CA TYR A 396 8.98 -25.28 21.13
C TYR A 396 9.96 -26.20 21.82
N LYS A 397 9.51 -26.93 22.85
CA LYS A 397 10.29 -27.95 23.51
C LYS A 397 10.63 -29.12 22.59
N GLU A 398 9.65 -29.58 21.81
CA GLU A 398 9.84 -30.62 20.78
C GLU A 398 10.74 -30.10 19.65
N TYR A 399 10.50 -28.88 19.21
CA TYR A 399 11.33 -28.23 18.19
C TYR A 399 12.80 -28.16 18.60
N LEU A 400 13.10 -27.67 19.79
CA LEU A 400 14.46 -27.64 20.34
C LEU A 400 15.05 -29.06 20.49
N GLY A 401 14.24 -30.02 20.91
CA GLY A 401 14.64 -31.45 20.98
C GLY A 401 15.09 -31.97 19.62
N ASN A 402 14.36 -31.66 18.56
CA ASN A 402 14.68 -32.06 17.18
C ASN A 402 15.97 -31.36 16.68
N LEU A 403 16.13 -30.08 17.00
CA LEU A 403 17.32 -29.33 16.61
C LEU A 403 18.60 -29.83 17.29
N ARG A 404 18.55 -30.28 18.55
CA ARG A 404 19.67 -30.88 19.26
C ARG A 404 20.22 -32.15 18.60
N ALA A 405 19.41 -32.79 17.77
CA ALA A 405 19.86 -33.96 17.00
C ALA A 405 20.63 -33.56 15.73
N VAL A 406 20.54 -32.31 15.27
CA VAL A 406 21.12 -31.84 14.00
C VAL A 406 22.22 -30.81 14.21
N LEU A 407 22.10 -29.94 15.21
CA LEU A 407 23.02 -28.82 15.43
C LEU A 407 24.02 -29.10 16.54
N SER A 408 25.15 -28.36 16.52
CA SER A 408 26.15 -28.43 17.58
C SER A 408 25.62 -27.82 18.90
N PRO A 409 26.18 -28.27 20.07
CA PRO A 409 25.79 -27.71 21.37
C PRO A 409 25.97 -26.19 21.47
N GLU A 410 27.00 -25.63 20.84
CA GLU A 410 27.28 -24.20 20.83
C GLU A 410 26.17 -23.44 20.07
N LYS A 411 25.74 -23.99 18.92
CA LYS A 411 24.66 -23.38 18.13
C LYS A 411 23.32 -23.47 18.83
N ILE A 412 23.05 -24.57 19.52
CA ILE A 412 21.85 -24.70 20.36
C ILE A 412 21.85 -23.68 21.48
N ALA A 413 22.99 -23.46 22.17
CA ALA A 413 23.08 -22.47 23.24
C ALA A 413 22.86 -21.05 22.72
N GLU A 414 23.35 -20.73 21.53
CA GLU A 414 23.07 -19.45 20.86
C GLU A 414 21.56 -19.25 20.61
N MET A 415 20.89 -20.28 20.13
CA MET A 415 19.45 -20.25 19.89
C MET A 415 18.62 -20.16 21.18
N GLU A 416 19.01 -20.91 22.20
CA GLU A 416 18.35 -20.86 23.49
C GLU A 416 18.46 -19.46 24.15
N ALA A 417 19.54 -18.74 23.88
CA ALA A 417 19.69 -17.36 24.32
C ALA A 417 18.75 -16.37 23.61
N CYS A 418 18.18 -16.73 22.47
CA CYS A 418 17.36 -15.85 21.63
C CYS A 418 16.18 -16.58 20.95
N LEU A 419 15.38 -17.32 21.71
CA LEU A 419 14.24 -18.06 21.16
C LEU A 419 13.17 -17.15 20.58
N LEU A 420 12.97 -15.96 21.14
CA LEU A 420 12.11 -14.89 20.60
C LEU A 420 12.42 -14.47 19.17
N TYR A 421 13.56 -14.91 18.61
CA TYR A 421 13.89 -14.65 17.21
C TYR A 421 12.94 -15.33 16.23
N THR A 422 12.26 -16.39 16.64
CA THR A 422 11.26 -17.09 15.80
C THR A 422 9.89 -16.43 15.82
N SER A 423 9.66 -15.52 16.77
CA SER A 423 8.40 -14.80 16.95
C SER A 423 8.68 -13.31 17.19
N PRO A 424 9.22 -12.60 16.17
CA PRO A 424 9.60 -11.19 16.35
C PRO A 424 8.38 -10.34 16.64
N SER A 425 8.51 -9.46 17.62
CA SER A 425 7.55 -8.41 17.87
C SER A 425 7.43 -7.49 16.65
N PRO A 426 6.21 -7.03 16.29
CA PRO A 426 6.02 -6.03 15.26
C PRO A 426 6.79 -4.72 15.49
N ARG A 427 7.34 -4.52 16.69
CA ARG A 427 8.14 -3.35 17.07
C ARG A 427 9.64 -3.50 16.81
N ASP A 428 10.10 -4.70 16.58
CA ASP A 428 11.50 -4.98 16.26
C ASP A 428 11.80 -4.79 14.77
N ARG A 429 10.89 -4.11 14.07
CA ARG A 429 10.93 -3.80 12.64
C ARG A 429 11.40 -2.40 12.35
#